data_876b46a3990e28903356282ffb3757da
#
_entry.id   876b46a3990e28903356282ffb3757da
#
_cell.length_a   1.000
_cell.length_b   1.000
_cell.length_c   1.000
_cell.angle_alpha   90.00
_cell.angle_beta   90.00
_cell.angle_gamma   90.00
#
_symmetry.space_group_name_H-M   'P 1'
#
loop_
_entity.id
_entity.type
_entity.pdbx_description
1 polymer ?
#
loop_
_entity_poly.entity_id
_entity_poly.type
_entity_poly.pdbx_seq_one_letter_code
_entity_poly.pdbx_strand_id
1 'polypeptide(L)'
;MINSKADVDDIDHLSNRRVRTVGEQLSNQFAIGLARMSRTIRERMNVRDNEVFTPIDLINAKTISSVINSFFGTNALSQFMDQTNPLAEITHKRRMSALGPGGLSRERAGFEVRDVHYTHYGRLCPIETPEGPNIGLISSLCVFAKINQLGFIETPYRKVANGKVDLSDEGLVYLTAEEEEEKIIAQGNAPLNEDGTFVRDKVKSRQDADYPVVAPDEVELMDVSPQQIASIAASLIPFLEHDDANRALMGSNMMRQAVPLLKSEAPIVGTGIERQLARDSRTQITAEGEGVVDFVDATTIRILYDRTEEEEFVSFESALKEYTIPKWRRTNQNMTIDLRPICEKGQRVTKGQILTEGYSTEQGELALGKNLLVAYMPWKGYNYEDAIVLNERVVREDLLTSVHVEEYSLEVRETKRGMEELTSDIPNVSEEATKDLDENGIVRIGARIEPGDIMIGKITPKGESDPSPEEKLLRAIFGDKAGDVKDASLKASPSLK
;
A
#
# COMPACT_ATOMS: atom_id res chain seq x y z
N MET A 1 -41.54 -13.20 11.92
CA MET A 1 -41.81 -12.20 12.98
C MET A 1 -43.26 -12.28 13.50
N ILE A 2 -44.30 -11.90 12.75
CA ILE A 2 -45.71 -11.86 13.26
C ILE A 2 -46.19 -13.22 13.77
N ASN A 3 -45.70 -14.33 13.27
CA ASN A 3 -46.08 -15.67 13.66
C ASN A 3 -45.04 -16.43 14.49
N SER A 4 -44.05 -15.72 15.07
CA SER A 4 -42.92 -16.29 15.83
C SER A 4 -42.17 -17.42 15.10
N LYS A 5 -42.08 -17.35 13.78
CA LYS A 5 -41.39 -18.37 12.95
C LYS A 5 -40.00 -17.92 12.47
N ALA A 6 -39.61 -16.70 12.74
CA ALA A 6 -38.32 -16.17 12.39
C ALA A 6 -37.90 -15.12 13.45
N ASP A 7 -36.64 -15.14 13.83
CA ASP A 7 -36.02 -14.16 14.71
C ASP A 7 -35.70 -12.85 13.96
N VAL A 8 -35.28 -11.84 14.69
CA VAL A 8 -34.84 -10.57 14.11
C VAL A 8 -33.45 -10.74 13.52
N ASP A 9 -33.28 -10.37 12.23
CA ASP A 9 -31.95 -10.39 11.61
C ASP A 9 -30.98 -9.48 12.33
N ASP A 10 -29.77 -9.99 12.54
CA ASP A 10 -28.64 -9.21 13.01
C ASP A 10 -27.98 -8.47 11.83
N ILE A 11 -28.10 -7.13 11.84
CA ILE A 11 -27.56 -6.28 10.76
C ILE A 11 -26.04 -6.23 10.73
N ASP A 12 -25.37 -6.56 11.84
CA ASP A 12 -23.90 -6.55 11.94
C ASP A 12 -23.26 -7.90 11.58
N HIS A 13 -24.10 -8.93 11.42
CA HIS A 13 -23.67 -10.23 10.94
C HIS A 13 -23.10 -10.16 9.52
N LEU A 14 -21.95 -10.79 9.24
CA LEU A 14 -21.30 -10.73 7.93
C LEU A 14 -22.06 -11.46 6.80
N SER A 15 -23.12 -12.17 7.10
CA SER A 15 -24.10 -12.63 6.09
C SER A 15 -24.96 -11.50 5.53
N ASN A 16 -25.16 -10.42 6.30
CA ASN A 16 -25.93 -9.23 5.93
C ASN A 16 -25.04 -8.06 5.52
N ARG A 17 -23.73 -8.13 5.76
CA ARG A 17 -22.75 -7.11 5.39
C ARG A 17 -21.82 -7.69 4.33
N ARG A 18 -21.89 -7.15 3.13
CA ARG A 18 -21.02 -7.56 2.02
C ARG A 18 -20.01 -6.49 1.66
N VAL A 19 -18.94 -6.89 1.01
CA VAL A 19 -17.90 -6.00 0.50
C VAL A 19 -18.20 -5.65 -0.95
N ARG A 20 -18.13 -4.37 -1.26
CA ARG A 20 -18.13 -3.86 -2.63
C ARG A 20 -16.69 -3.71 -3.09
N THR A 21 -16.24 -4.61 -3.93
CA THR A 21 -14.87 -4.57 -4.48
C THR A 21 -14.70 -3.41 -5.46
N VAL A 22 -13.45 -3.03 -5.72
CA VAL A 22 -13.13 -2.00 -6.72
C VAL A 22 -13.62 -2.39 -8.12
N GLY A 23 -13.57 -3.68 -8.46
CA GLY A 23 -14.07 -4.19 -9.73
C GLY A 23 -15.56 -3.96 -9.92
N GLU A 24 -16.38 -4.22 -8.90
CA GLU A 24 -17.81 -3.93 -8.91
C GLU A 24 -18.09 -2.44 -9.06
N GLN A 25 -17.38 -1.60 -8.31
CA GLN A 25 -17.56 -0.15 -8.37
C GLN A 25 -17.18 0.43 -9.74
N LEU A 26 -16.08 -0.05 -10.32
CA LEU A 26 -15.66 0.33 -11.68
C LEU A 26 -16.64 -0.14 -12.74
N SER A 27 -17.16 -1.37 -12.63
CA SER A 27 -18.18 -1.87 -13.54
C SER A 27 -19.42 -1.00 -13.57
N ASN A 28 -19.88 -0.55 -12.40
CA ASN A 28 -21.00 0.38 -12.29
C ASN A 28 -20.71 1.73 -12.96
N GLN A 29 -19.50 2.28 -12.77
CA GLN A 29 -19.11 3.53 -13.43
C GLN A 29 -18.98 3.37 -14.94
N PHE A 30 -18.43 2.26 -15.39
CA PHE A 30 -18.33 1.94 -16.80
C PHE A 30 -19.73 1.84 -17.45
N ALA A 31 -20.67 1.17 -16.78
CA ALA A 31 -22.06 1.09 -17.25
C ALA A 31 -22.72 2.46 -17.37
N ILE A 32 -22.48 3.38 -16.41
CA ILE A 32 -22.95 4.77 -16.48
C ILE A 32 -22.31 5.49 -17.67
N GLY A 33 -21.03 5.30 -17.92
CA GLY A 33 -20.32 5.86 -19.08
C GLY A 33 -20.89 5.39 -20.40
N LEU A 34 -21.18 4.07 -20.52
CA LEU A 34 -21.82 3.49 -21.70
C LEU A 34 -23.25 4.02 -21.92
N ALA A 35 -24.05 4.16 -20.86
CA ALA A 35 -25.38 4.70 -20.94
C ALA A 35 -25.39 6.16 -21.44
N ARG A 36 -24.46 6.99 -20.95
CA ARG A 36 -24.26 8.37 -21.42
C ARG A 36 -23.83 8.40 -22.89
N MET A 37 -22.90 7.55 -23.28
CA MET A 37 -22.43 7.45 -24.67
C MET A 37 -23.57 7.00 -25.60
N SER A 38 -24.35 5.99 -25.21
CA SER A 38 -25.50 5.50 -25.96
C SER A 38 -26.55 6.61 -26.20
N ARG A 39 -26.80 7.41 -25.17
CA ARG A 39 -27.71 8.57 -25.29
C ARG A 39 -27.16 9.60 -26.28
N THR A 40 -25.89 9.95 -26.19
CA THR A 40 -25.27 10.91 -27.12
C THR A 40 -25.27 10.40 -28.57
N ILE A 41 -25.01 9.12 -28.78
CA ILE A 41 -25.08 8.50 -30.11
C ILE A 41 -26.51 8.64 -30.67
N ARG A 42 -27.52 8.30 -29.87
CA ARG A 42 -28.92 8.41 -30.29
C ARG A 42 -29.33 9.84 -30.62
N GLU A 43 -28.91 10.81 -29.82
CA GLU A 43 -29.11 12.24 -30.07
C GLU A 43 -28.44 12.69 -31.37
N ARG A 44 -27.18 12.29 -31.63
CA ARG A 44 -26.47 12.60 -32.88
C ARG A 44 -27.11 11.96 -34.10
N MET A 45 -27.59 10.73 -34.01
CA MET A 45 -28.29 10.05 -35.08
C MET A 45 -29.62 10.75 -35.43
N ASN A 46 -30.36 11.26 -34.43
CA ASN A 46 -31.62 11.97 -34.67
C ASN A 46 -31.45 13.36 -35.28
N VAL A 47 -30.31 14.03 -35.05
CA VAL A 47 -30.06 15.39 -35.55
C VAL A 47 -29.53 15.37 -36.97
N ARG A 48 -28.85 14.32 -37.41
CA ARG A 48 -28.24 14.19 -38.74
C ARG A 48 -29.12 13.37 -39.70
N ASP A 49 -30.17 14.01 -40.20
CA ASP A 49 -30.98 13.42 -41.24
C ASP A 49 -30.20 13.47 -42.61
N ASN A 50 -30.03 12.32 -43.22
CA ASN A 50 -29.48 12.13 -44.60
C ASN A 50 -27.95 12.31 -44.83
N GLU A 51 -27.10 12.35 -43.82
CA GLU A 51 -25.64 12.30 -44.03
C GLU A 51 -25.12 10.87 -43.86
N VAL A 52 -24.16 10.50 -44.70
CA VAL A 52 -23.40 9.24 -44.54
C VAL A 52 -22.40 9.47 -43.39
N PHE A 53 -22.59 8.82 -42.28
CA PHE A 53 -21.69 8.93 -41.10
C PHE A 53 -21.05 7.59 -40.79
N THR A 54 -19.85 7.64 -40.23
CA THR A 54 -19.12 6.46 -39.76
C THR A 54 -19.32 6.28 -38.26
N PRO A 55 -19.09 5.07 -37.71
CA PRO A 55 -19.14 4.85 -36.25
C PRO A 55 -18.21 5.79 -35.46
N ILE A 56 -17.10 6.21 -36.05
CA ILE A 56 -16.13 7.11 -35.43
C ILE A 56 -16.75 8.50 -35.17
N ASP A 57 -17.61 8.97 -36.06
CA ASP A 57 -18.28 10.27 -35.96
C ASP A 57 -19.34 10.29 -34.84
N LEU A 58 -19.90 9.14 -34.52
CA LEU A 58 -20.93 8.96 -33.51
C LEU A 58 -20.35 8.70 -32.12
N ILE A 59 -19.26 7.93 -32.04
CA ILE A 59 -18.69 7.46 -30.78
C ILE A 59 -17.74 8.53 -30.20
N ASN A 60 -17.99 8.91 -28.94
CA ASN A 60 -17.09 9.77 -28.18
C ASN A 60 -16.48 9.02 -27.00
N ALA A 61 -15.28 8.48 -27.16
CA ALA A 61 -14.56 7.73 -26.14
C ALA A 61 -14.27 8.58 -24.88
N LYS A 62 -14.17 9.90 -25.01
CA LYS A 62 -13.95 10.82 -23.87
C LYS A 62 -15.04 10.74 -22.82
N THR A 63 -16.25 10.34 -23.19
CA THR A 63 -17.38 10.16 -22.25
C THR A 63 -17.09 9.06 -21.23
N ILE A 64 -16.51 7.94 -21.66
CA ILE A 64 -16.13 6.85 -20.77
C ILE A 64 -14.88 7.24 -19.96
N SER A 65 -13.85 7.73 -20.63
CA SER A 65 -12.60 8.14 -19.98
C SER A 65 -12.85 9.19 -18.89
N SER A 66 -13.75 10.15 -19.09
CA SER A 66 -14.07 11.18 -18.11
C SER A 66 -14.76 10.60 -16.85
N VAL A 67 -15.64 9.61 -17.01
CA VAL A 67 -16.31 8.95 -15.88
C VAL A 67 -15.30 8.14 -15.05
N ILE A 68 -14.42 7.39 -15.70
CA ILE A 68 -13.38 6.61 -15.02
C ILE A 68 -12.37 7.53 -14.31
N ASN A 69 -11.91 8.57 -14.98
CA ASN A 69 -11.00 9.55 -14.36
C ASN A 69 -11.64 10.27 -13.18
N SER A 70 -12.93 10.61 -13.28
CA SER A 70 -13.69 11.21 -12.19
C SER A 70 -13.80 10.24 -11.00
N PHE A 71 -14.04 8.96 -11.25
CA PHE A 71 -14.07 7.95 -10.17
C PHE A 71 -12.74 7.91 -9.42
N PHE A 72 -11.62 7.75 -10.11
CA PHE A 72 -10.30 7.71 -9.44
C PHE A 72 -9.89 9.04 -8.81
N GLY A 73 -10.37 10.17 -9.33
CA GLY A 73 -10.01 11.49 -8.81
C GLY A 73 -10.88 12.00 -7.65
N THR A 74 -12.13 11.55 -7.53
CA THR A 74 -13.10 12.13 -6.59
C THR A 74 -13.74 11.14 -5.62
N ASN A 75 -13.63 9.84 -5.87
CA ASN A 75 -14.20 8.84 -4.97
C ASN A 75 -13.41 8.77 -3.65
N ALA A 76 -14.11 8.82 -2.51
CA ALA A 76 -13.49 8.78 -1.19
C ALA A 76 -12.70 7.48 -0.91
N LEU A 77 -13.01 6.38 -1.59
CA LEU A 77 -12.33 5.09 -1.46
C LEU A 77 -11.11 4.96 -2.38
N SER A 78 -10.99 5.85 -3.39
CA SER A 78 -9.78 5.97 -4.20
C SER A 78 -8.80 6.88 -3.47
N GLN A 79 -7.81 6.28 -2.84
CA GLN A 79 -6.85 6.96 -1.97
C GLN A 79 -5.44 6.88 -2.54
N PHE A 80 -4.63 7.87 -2.18
CA PHE A 80 -3.21 7.86 -2.47
C PHE A 80 -2.55 6.70 -1.72
N MET A 81 -1.88 5.79 -2.45
CA MET A 81 -1.34 4.56 -1.86
C MET A 81 -0.27 4.87 -0.81
N ASP A 82 -0.39 4.27 0.35
CA ASP A 82 0.65 4.29 1.38
C ASP A 82 1.82 3.42 0.92
N GLN A 83 2.94 4.05 0.64
CA GLN A 83 4.17 3.47 0.08
C GLN A 83 5.38 3.68 0.99
N THR A 84 5.17 3.79 2.29
CA THR A 84 6.25 3.96 3.27
C THR A 84 7.18 2.75 3.26
N ASN A 85 6.62 1.54 3.25
CA ASN A 85 7.34 0.28 3.17
C ASN A 85 6.46 -0.78 2.49
N PRO A 86 6.98 -1.96 2.12
CA PRO A 86 6.19 -2.99 1.46
C PRO A 86 4.97 -3.46 2.27
N LEU A 87 5.08 -3.50 3.60
CA LEU A 87 3.97 -3.87 4.48
C LEU A 87 2.83 -2.84 4.40
N ALA A 88 3.16 -1.55 4.38
CA ALA A 88 2.17 -0.48 4.25
C ALA A 88 1.39 -0.58 2.93
N GLU A 89 2.06 -0.91 1.83
CA GLU A 89 1.40 -1.15 0.53
C GLU A 89 0.41 -2.31 0.59
N ILE A 90 0.83 -3.46 1.11
CA ILE A 90 -0.03 -4.64 1.19
C ILE A 90 -1.23 -4.39 2.09
N THR A 91 -1.01 -3.81 3.27
CA THR A 91 -2.09 -3.55 4.22
C THR A 91 -3.07 -2.53 3.70
N HIS A 92 -2.62 -1.50 2.97
CA HIS A 92 -3.50 -0.53 2.33
C HIS A 92 -4.40 -1.17 1.26
N LYS A 93 -3.86 -2.08 0.45
CA LYS A 93 -4.62 -2.81 -0.58
C LYS A 93 -5.65 -3.79 0.00
N ARG A 94 -5.44 -4.29 1.22
CA ARG A 94 -6.33 -5.23 1.91
C ARG A 94 -7.26 -4.56 2.92
N ARG A 95 -7.31 -3.23 2.94
CA ARG A 95 -8.13 -2.46 3.86
C ARG A 95 -9.58 -2.40 3.41
N MET A 96 -10.49 -2.49 4.38
CA MET A 96 -11.93 -2.36 4.17
C MET A 96 -12.46 -1.17 4.96
N SER A 97 -13.31 -0.39 4.32
CA SER A 97 -13.91 0.81 4.91
C SER A 97 -15.43 0.68 4.98
N ALA A 98 -16.00 0.99 6.12
CA ALA A 98 -17.45 1.15 6.28
C ALA A 98 -17.93 2.53 5.82
N LEU A 99 -17.01 3.44 5.50
CA LEU A 99 -17.27 4.81 5.07
C LEU A 99 -17.36 4.90 3.54
N GLY A 100 -17.84 6.04 3.04
CA GLY A 100 -17.85 6.35 1.62
C GLY A 100 -19.21 6.20 0.95
N PRO A 101 -19.29 6.27 -0.38
CA PRO A 101 -20.56 6.21 -1.13
C PRO A 101 -21.29 4.89 -0.89
N GLY A 102 -22.51 4.96 -0.38
CA GLY A 102 -23.32 3.79 0.00
C GLY A 102 -22.98 3.17 1.35
N GLY A 103 -22.04 3.76 2.11
CA GLY A 103 -21.67 3.37 3.44
C GLY A 103 -22.19 4.29 4.54
N LEU A 104 -21.60 4.19 5.73
CA LEU A 104 -21.95 4.98 6.89
C LEU A 104 -21.26 6.35 6.88
N SER A 105 -21.83 7.32 7.57
CA SER A 105 -21.12 8.54 7.95
C SER A 105 -20.49 8.35 9.33
N ARG A 106 -19.35 8.99 9.56
CA ARG A 106 -18.58 8.87 10.81
C ARG A 106 -19.40 9.25 12.04
N GLU A 107 -20.23 10.28 11.93
CA GLU A 107 -21.07 10.78 13.03
C GLU A 107 -22.28 9.87 13.31
N ARG A 108 -22.73 9.09 12.34
CA ARG A 108 -23.89 8.19 12.47
C ARG A 108 -23.51 6.77 12.89
N ALA A 109 -22.24 6.45 12.89
CA ALA A 109 -21.75 5.13 13.30
C ALA A 109 -21.74 5.03 14.82
N GLY A 110 -22.64 4.23 15.39
CA GLY A 110 -22.69 3.89 16.80
C GLY A 110 -21.60 2.92 17.25
N PHE A 111 -21.61 2.52 18.51
CA PHE A 111 -20.66 1.55 19.05
C PHE A 111 -20.84 0.16 18.42
N GLU A 112 -22.07 -0.28 18.19
CA GLU A 112 -22.39 -1.62 17.68
C GLU A 112 -21.67 -1.94 16.35
N VAL A 113 -21.65 -0.97 15.41
CA VAL A 113 -20.97 -1.11 14.11
C VAL A 113 -19.44 -1.15 14.25
N ARG A 114 -18.91 -0.59 15.33
CA ARG A 114 -17.45 -0.50 15.61
C ARG A 114 -16.93 -1.68 16.40
N ASP A 115 -17.82 -2.44 17.05
CA ASP A 115 -17.47 -3.59 17.85
C ASP A 115 -17.08 -4.80 16.99
N VAL A 116 -16.35 -5.72 17.60
CA VAL A 116 -16.00 -6.99 16.98
C VAL A 116 -17.17 -7.96 17.13
N HIS A 117 -17.70 -8.40 16.01
CA HIS A 117 -18.74 -9.41 15.94
C HIS A 117 -18.15 -10.82 15.89
N TYR A 118 -18.82 -11.86 16.39
CA TYR A 118 -18.29 -13.23 16.32
C TYR A 118 -18.07 -13.73 14.89
N THR A 119 -18.85 -13.25 13.91
CA THR A 119 -18.64 -13.57 12.48
C THR A 119 -17.38 -12.98 11.87
N HIS A 120 -16.70 -12.06 12.58
CA HIS A 120 -15.41 -11.50 12.15
C HIS A 120 -14.27 -12.53 12.22
N TYR A 121 -14.47 -13.64 12.93
CA TYR A 121 -13.45 -14.68 13.07
C TYR A 121 -12.95 -15.17 11.70
N GLY A 122 -11.65 -15.11 11.49
CA GLY A 122 -11.02 -15.50 10.22
C GLY A 122 -11.29 -14.60 9.02
N ARG A 123 -12.13 -13.58 9.16
CA ARG A 123 -12.53 -12.65 8.08
C ARG A 123 -11.96 -11.25 8.27
N LEU A 124 -12.24 -10.63 9.39
CA LEU A 124 -11.77 -9.30 9.76
C LEU A 124 -10.88 -9.37 11.00
N CYS A 125 -9.71 -8.74 10.93
CA CYS A 125 -8.80 -8.70 12.07
C CYS A 125 -9.39 -7.84 13.20
N PRO A 126 -9.48 -8.36 14.43
CA PRO A 126 -9.99 -7.60 15.56
C PRO A 126 -8.98 -6.59 16.12
N ILE A 127 -7.71 -6.69 15.73
CA ILE A 127 -6.60 -5.91 16.27
C ILE A 127 -6.26 -4.73 15.35
N GLU A 128 -6.14 -4.96 14.06
CA GLU A 128 -5.71 -3.93 13.11
C GLU A 128 -6.85 -2.99 12.74
N THR A 129 -6.92 -1.85 13.39
CA THR A 129 -7.86 -0.75 13.11
C THR A 129 -7.17 0.57 13.44
N PRO A 130 -7.54 1.70 12.81
CA PRO A 130 -7.03 3.01 13.20
C PRO A 130 -7.40 3.37 14.64
N GLU A 131 -6.57 4.16 15.28
CA GLU A 131 -6.89 4.84 16.54
C GLU A 131 -7.66 6.12 16.26
N GLY A 132 -8.61 6.48 17.15
CA GLY A 132 -9.37 7.72 17.04
C GLY A 132 -10.75 7.57 16.38
N PRO A 133 -11.24 8.60 15.66
CA PRO A 133 -12.63 8.66 15.18
C PRO A 133 -13.06 7.53 14.24
N ASN A 134 -12.10 6.90 13.57
CA ASN A 134 -12.33 5.84 12.59
C ASN A 134 -12.19 4.43 13.18
N ILE A 135 -12.01 4.30 14.48
CA ILE A 135 -11.88 2.99 15.13
C ILE A 135 -13.08 2.09 14.79
N GLY A 136 -12.80 0.85 14.41
CA GLY A 136 -13.82 -0.13 14.04
C GLY A 136 -14.50 0.10 12.68
N LEU A 137 -14.38 1.29 12.07
CA LEU A 137 -14.95 1.59 10.75
C LEU A 137 -14.01 1.26 9.60
N ILE A 138 -12.73 1.21 9.89
CA ILE A 138 -11.69 0.79 8.95
C ILE A 138 -11.09 -0.50 9.51
N SER A 139 -11.18 -1.56 8.74
CA SER A 139 -10.72 -2.90 9.12
C SER A 139 -9.78 -3.47 8.07
N SER A 140 -9.04 -4.50 8.43
CA SER A 140 -8.19 -5.24 7.50
C SER A 140 -8.66 -6.69 7.38
N LEU A 141 -8.53 -7.26 6.17
CA LEU A 141 -8.79 -8.67 5.95
C LEU A 141 -7.79 -9.54 6.71
N CYS A 142 -8.27 -10.64 7.27
CA CYS A 142 -7.40 -11.69 7.84
C CYS A 142 -6.53 -12.33 6.74
N VAL A 143 -5.43 -12.97 7.15
CA VAL A 143 -4.42 -13.53 6.24
C VAL A 143 -5.01 -14.46 5.20
N PHE A 144 -5.90 -15.38 5.60
CA PHE A 144 -6.48 -16.39 4.72
C PHE A 144 -7.85 -16.01 4.15
N ALA A 145 -8.41 -14.87 4.53
CA ALA A 145 -9.72 -14.42 4.06
C ALA A 145 -9.72 -14.10 2.57
N LYS A 146 -10.80 -14.49 1.89
CA LYS A 146 -11.09 -14.18 0.48
C LYS A 146 -12.46 -13.55 0.36
N ILE A 147 -12.71 -12.85 -0.74
CA ILE A 147 -14.01 -12.29 -1.08
C ILE A 147 -14.56 -13.09 -2.26
N ASN A 148 -15.78 -13.63 -2.12
CA ASN A 148 -16.43 -14.39 -3.17
C ASN A 148 -17.01 -13.46 -4.26
N GLN A 149 -17.59 -14.07 -5.32
CA GLN A 149 -18.14 -13.33 -6.44
C GLN A 149 -19.36 -12.47 -6.06
N LEU A 150 -20.05 -12.81 -4.97
CA LEU A 150 -21.20 -12.08 -4.45
C LEU A 150 -20.81 -10.94 -3.50
N GLY A 151 -19.52 -10.89 -3.09
CA GLY A 151 -18.98 -9.87 -2.19
C GLY A 151 -18.96 -10.28 -0.71
N PHE A 152 -19.26 -11.54 -0.37
CA PHE A 152 -19.14 -12.02 1.00
C PHE A 152 -17.72 -12.49 1.30
N ILE A 153 -17.30 -12.31 2.54
CA ILE A 153 -15.97 -12.73 2.98
C ILE A 153 -16.03 -14.18 3.40
N GLU A 154 -15.14 -14.98 2.85
CA GLU A 154 -14.97 -16.40 3.12
C GLU A 154 -13.66 -16.65 3.86
N THR A 155 -13.67 -17.65 4.73
CA THR A 155 -12.49 -18.12 5.46
C THR A 155 -12.34 -19.63 5.29
N PRO A 156 -11.11 -20.17 5.22
CA PRO A 156 -10.89 -21.58 5.01
C PRO A 156 -11.03 -22.39 6.30
N TYR A 157 -11.60 -23.57 6.18
CA TYR A 157 -11.69 -24.58 7.21
C TYR A 157 -11.29 -25.94 6.68
N ARG A 158 -10.82 -26.83 7.53
CA ARG A 158 -10.59 -28.24 7.23
C ARG A 158 -11.85 -29.04 7.60
N LYS A 159 -12.26 -29.94 6.73
CA LYS A 159 -13.37 -30.86 7.00
C LYS A 159 -12.97 -31.90 8.03
N VAL A 160 -13.90 -32.20 8.94
CA VAL A 160 -13.75 -33.28 9.92
C VAL A 160 -14.87 -34.28 9.70
N ALA A 161 -14.52 -35.55 9.63
CA ALA A 161 -15.50 -36.64 9.49
C ALA A 161 -15.15 -37.73 10.50
N ASN A 162 -16.14 -38.10 11.35
CA ASN A 162 -15.97 -39.12 12.38
C ASN A 162 -14.71 -38.96 13.25
N GLY A 163 -14.48 -37.72 13.73
CA GLY A 163 -13.32 -37.38 14.56
C GLY A 163 -11.95 -37.40 13.86
N LYS A 164 -11.95 -37.48 12.53
CA LYS A 164 -10.75 -37.41 11.68
C LYS A 164 -10.76 -36.17 10.83
N VAL A 165 -9.68 -35.38 10.91
CA VAL A 165 -9.46 -34.17 10.11
C VAL A 165 -8.85 -34.53 8.77
N ASP A 166 -9.37 -34.02 7.68
CA ASP A 166 -8.80 -34.12 6.36
C ASP A 166 -7.63 -33.14 6.20
N LEU A 167 -6.41 -33.64 6.16
CA LEU A 167 -5.18 -32.86 6.02
C LEU A 167 -4.79 -32.59 4.57
N SER A 168 -5.53 -33.14 3.59
CA SER A 168 -5.28 -32.88 2.17
C SER A 168 -5.75 -31.47 1.75
N ASP A 169 -5.24 -30.99 0.63
CA ASP A 169 -5.68 -29.71 0.05
C ASP A 169 -7.15 -29.77 -0.45
N GLU A 170 -7.64 -30.96 -0.78
CA GLU A 170 -9.06 -31.19 -1.17
C GLU A 170 -10.01 -31.10 0.03
N GLY A 171 -9.51 -31.29 1.24
CA GLY A 171 -10.24 -31.12 2.50
C GLY A 171 -10.47 -29.67 2.91
N LEU A 172 -9.85 -28.71 2.22
CA LEU A 172 -10.03 -27.28 2.47
C LEU A 172 -11.34 -26.76 1.85
N VAL A 173 -12.17 -26.14 2.68
CA VAL A 173 -13.43 -25.51 2.25
C VAL A 173 -13.43 -24.05 2.69
N TYR A 174 -13.77 -23.17 1.77
CA TYR A 174 -14.02 -21.76 2.07
C TYR A 174 -15.50 -21.57 2.37
N LEU A 175 -15.81 -21.02 3.52
CA LEU A 175 -17.19 -20.81 3.97
C LEU A 175 -17.47 -19.34 4.26
N THR A 176 -18.67 -18.92 3.87
CA THR A 176 -19.24 -17.62 4.28
C THR A 176 -19.72 -17.68 5.73
N ALA A 177 -20.06 -16.52 6.31
CA ALA A 177 -20.55 -16.48 7.68
C ALA A 177 -21.90 -17.23 7.84
N GLU A 178 -22.77 -17.21 6.82
CA GLU A 178 -24.04 -17.93 6.80
C GLU A 178 -23.85 -19.46 6.77
N GLU A 179 -22.89 -19.94 5.94
CA GLU A 179 -22.59 -21.36 5.83
C GLU A 179 -21.87 -21.94 7.05
N GLU A 180 -21.22 -21.08 7.83
CA GLU A 180 -20.54 -21.43 9.07
C GLU A 180 -21.49 -21.51 10.27
N GLU A 181 -22.63 -20.82 10.19
CA GLU A 181 -23.61 -20.73 11.29
C GLU A 181 -24.05 -22.12 11.75
N GLU A 182 -24.19 -22.28 13.06
CA GLU A 182 -24.54 -23.54 13.73
C GLU A 182 -23.48 -24.65 13.68
N LYS A 183 -22.39 -24.52 12.90
CA LYS A 183 -21.35 -25.56 12.82
C LYS A 183 -20.41 -25.56 14.02
N ILE A 184 -20.04 -26.77 14.43
CA ILE A 184 -19.06 -26.96 15.51
C ILE A 184 -17.65 -27.02 14.92
N ILE A 185 -16.85 -26.03 15.25
CA ILE A 185 -15.52 -25.80 14.69
C ILE A 185 -14.44 -25.99 15.75
N ALA A 186 -13.54 -26.94 15.57
CA ALA A 186 -12.40 -27.15 16.46
C ALA A 186 -11.34 -26.09 16.29
N GLN A 187 -10.62 -25.75 17.35
CA GLN A 187 -9.51 -24.80 17.33
C GLN A 187 -8.32 -25.37 16.54
N GLY A 188 -7.61 -24.52 15.79
CA GLY A 188 -6.45 -24.90 14.98
C GLY A 188 -5.23 -25.42 15.75
N ASN A 189 -5.18 -25.23 17.07
CA ASN A 189 -4.13 -25.74 17.94
C ASN A 189 -4.50 -27.06 18.64
N ALA A 190 -5.65 -27.66 18.31
CA ALA A 190 -6.05 -28.96 18.87
C ALA A 190 -5.00 -30.03 18.46
N PRO A 191 -4.50 -30.81 19.42
CA PRO A 191 -3.49 -31.83 19.12
C PRO A 191 -4.09 -32.98 18.28
N LEU A 192 -3.46 -33.27 17.17
CA LEU A 192 -3.81 -34.36 16.25
C LEU A 192 -2.76 -35.44 16.26
N ASN A 193 -3.19 -36.68 16.02
CA ASN A 193 -2.30 -37.78 15.70
C ASN A 193 -1.81 -37.68 14.24
N GLU A 194 -0.81 -38.48 13.87
CA GLU A 194 -0.31 -38.55 12.49
C GLU A 194 -1.39 -38.94 11.47
N ASP A 195 -2.39 -39.71 11.92
CA ASP A 195 -3.55 -40.13 11.12
C ASP A 195 -4.64 -39.02 10.94
N GLY A 196 -4.46 -37.86 11.54
CA GLY A 196 -5.44 -36.75 11.54
C GLY A 196 -6.58 -36.90 12.56
N THR A 197 -6.52 -37.87 13.47
CA THR A 197 -7.50 -38.04 14.56
C THR A 197 -7.16 -37.17 15.77
N PHE A 198 -8.17 -36.68 16.52
CA PHE A 198 -7.94 -35.93 17.73
C PHE A 198 -7.33 -36.82 18.83
N VAL A 199 -6.32 -36.29 19.53
CA VAL A 199 -5.61 -37.01 20.64
C VAL A 199 -6.49 -37.05 21.89
N ARG A 200 -7.36 -36.08 22.08
CA ARG A 200 -8.17 -35.94 23.33
C ARG A 200 -9.61 -36.35 23.07
N ASP A 201 -10.22 -36.97 24.10
CA ASP A 201 -11.64 -37.36 24.12
C ASP A 201 -12.61 -36.17 24.15
N LYS A 202 -12.08 -34.95 24.44
CA LYS A 202 -12.83 -33.71 24.48
C LYS A 202 -12.04 -32.63 23.73
N VAL A 203 -12.70 -32.00 22.76
CA VAL A 203 -12.14 -30.97 21.90
C VAL A 203 -12.76 -29.62 22.25
N LYS A 204 -11.92 -28.59 22.46
CA LYS A 204 -12.39 -27.22 22.55
C LYS A 204 -12.82 -26.75 21.19
N SER A 205 -14.06 -26.32 21.10
CA SER A 205 -14.69 -25.92 19.85
C SER A 205 -15.34 -24.55 19.97
N ARG A 206 -15.74 -24.01 18.87
CA ARG A 206 -16.49 -22.77 18.73
C ARG A 206 -17.79 -23.09 17.97
N GLN A 207 -18.88 -22.53 18.43
CA GLN A 207 -20.18 -22.57 17.75
C GLN A 207 -20.82 -21.20 17.93
N ASP A 208 -20.94 -20.43 16.87
CA ASP A 208 -21.40 -19.04 16.88
C ASP A 208 -20.67 -18.17 17.93
N ALA A 209 -21.38 -17.68 18.91
CA ALA A 209 -20.81 -16.89 20.02
C ALA A 209 -20.36 -17.75 21.22
N ASP A 210 -20.64 -19.06 21.23
CA ASP A 210 -20.33 -19.96 22.34
C ASP A 210 -19.07 -20.80 22.09
N TYR A 211 -18.48 -21.30 23.20
CA TYR A 211 -17.25 -22.10 23.18
C TYR A 211 -17.48 -23.46 23.87
N PRO A 212 -18.25 -24.37 23.24
CA PRO A 212 -18.52 -25.67 23.82
C PRO A 212 -17.27 -26.58 23.80
N VAL A 213 -17.23 -27.53 24.74
CA VAL A 213 -16.26 -28.61 24.75
C VAL A 213 -17.00 -29.90 24.38
N VAL A 214 -16.74 -30.42 23.20
CA VAL A 214 -17.51 -31.51 22.55
C VAL A 214 -16.67 -32.76 22.34
N ALA A 215 -17.35 -33.89 22.05
CA ALA A 215 -16.66 -35.10 21.61
C ALA A 215 -16.09 -34.92 20.18
N PRO A 216 -15.00 -35.63 19.81
CA PRO A 216 -14.41 -35.54 18.48
C PRO A 216 -15.37 -35.82 17.33
N ASP A 217 -16.34 -36.69 17.54
CA ASP A 217 -17.33 -37.11 16.54
C ASP A 217 -18.38 -36.02 16.24
N GLU A 218 -18.55 -35.06 17.16
CA GLU A 218 -19.47 -33.94 16.99
C GLU A 218 -18.85 -32.77 16.22
N VAL A 219 -17.52 -32.77 16.05
CA VAL A 219 -16.79 -31.72 15.33
C VAL A 219 -16.98 -31.87 13.84
N GLU A 220 -17.46 -30.83 13.18
CA GLU A 220 -17.69 -30.79 11.72
C GLU A 220 -16.52 -30.18 10.95
N LEU A 221 -15.89 -29.17 11.54
CA LEU A 221 -14.84 -28.37 10.91
C LEU A 221 -13.69 -28.13 11.90
N MET A 222 -12.53 -27.79 11.35
CA MET A 222 -11.36 -27.35 12.13
C MET A 222 -10.72 -26.14 11.49
N ASP A 223 -10.27 -25.19 12.32
CA ASP A 223 -9.48 -24.05 11.87
C ASP A 223 -8.18 -24.52 11.19
N VAL A 224 -7.76 -23.83 10.15
CA VAL A 224 -6.51 -24.16 9.42
C VAL A 224 -5.28 -23.84 10.26
N SER A 225 -5.28 -22.69 10.93
CA SER A 225 -4.17 -22.21 11.74
C SER A 225 -4.67 -21.21 12.81
N PRO A 226 -4.01 -21.11 13.98
CA PRO A 226 -4.28 -20.05 14.93
C PRO A 226 -4.06 -18.63 14.39
N GLN A 227 -3.21 -18.46 13.36
CA GLN A 227 -2.98 -17.18 12.68
C GLN A 227 -4.18 -16.69 11.87
N GLN A 228 -5.18 -17.53 11.68
CA GLN A 228 -6.37 -17.23 10.89
C GLN A 228 -7.12 -15.98 11.35
N ILE A 229 -7.08 -15.65 12.63
CA ILE A 229 -7.75 -14.48 13.21
C ILE A 229 -7.04 -13.15 12.94
N ALA A 230 -5.76 -13.19 12.58
CA ALA A 230 -4.92 -12.00 12.45
C ALA A 230 -4.85 -11.50 11.01
N SER A 231 -4.71 -10.17 10.85
CA SER A 231 -4.31 -9.57 9.59
C SER A 231 -2.83 -9.80 9.31
N ILE A 232 -2.38 -9.39 8.15
CA ILE A 232 -0.96 -9.50 7.76
C ILE A 232 -0.05 -8.75 8.74
N ALA A 233 -0.38 -7.50 9.09
CA ALA A 233 0.43 -6.72 10.02
C ALA A 233 0.42 -7.33 11.43
N ALA A 234 -0.74 -7.76 11.93
CA ALA A 234 -0.83 -8.41 13.23
C ALA A 234 -0.10 -9.77 13.27
N SER A 235 -0.08 -10.51 12.17
CA SER A 235 0.61 -11.82 12.09
C SER A 235 2.14 -11.71 12.07
N LEU A 236 2.70 -10.52 11.87
CA LEU A 236 4.14 -10.25 11.99
C LEU A 236 4.61 -10.04 13.44
N ILE A 237 3.69 -9.86 14.39
CA ILE A 237 4.04 -9.65 15.81
C ILE A 237 4.40 -10.99 16.43
N PRO A 238 5.67 -11.21 16.85
CA PRO A 238 6.04 -12.43 17.55
C PRO A 238 5.41 -12.45 18.93
N PHE A 239 5.00 -13.63 19.40
CA PHE A 239 4.35 -13.81 20.71
C PHE A 239 3.10 -12.95 20.94
N LEU A 240 2.32 -12.75 19.87
CA LEU A 240 1.11 -11.91 19.91
C LEU A 240 0.13 -12.32 21.01
N GLU A 241 0.05 -13.62 21.32
CA GLU A 241 -0.82 -14.17 22.36
C GLU A 241 -0.48 -13.70 23.80
N HIS A 242 0.71 -13.16 24.01
CA HIS A 242 1.16 -12.62 25.28
C HIS A 242 0.91 -11.12 25.42
N ASP A 243 0.53 -10.44 24.34
CA ASP A 243 0.30 -9.01 24.32
C ASP A 243 -1.17 -8.67 24.57
N ASP A 244 -1.40 -7.55 25.24
CA ASP A 244 -2.74 -6.96 25.32
C ASP A 244 -3.18 -6.46 23.94
N ALA A 245 -4.46 -6.61 23.61
CA ALA A 245 -5.02 -6.24 22.33
C ALA A 245 -4.77 -4.75 21.97
N ASN A 246 -4.85 -3.86 22.96
CA ASN A 246 -4.58 -2.43 22.77
C ASN A 246 -3.13 -2.17 22.32
N ARG A 247 -2.16 -2.90 22.91
CA ARG A 247 -0.75 -2.76 22.53
C ARG A 247 -0.42 -3.44 21.22
N ALA A 248 -1.05 -4.54 20.91
CA ALA A 248 -0.96 -5.20 19.60
C ALA A 248 -1.49 -4.30 18.46
N LEU A 249 -2.59 -3.58 18.70
CA LEU A 249 -3.13 -2.57 17.79
C LEU A 249 -2.09 -1.47 17.50
N MET A 250 -1.52 -0.88 18.54
CA MET A 250 -0.49 0.15 18.38
C MET A 250 0.73 -0.39 17.64
N GLY A 251 1.22 -1.59 17.97
CA GLY A 251 2.35 -2.23 17.33
C GLY A 251 2.12 -2.51 15.85
N SER A 252 0.96 -3.03 15.47
CA SER A 252 0.61 -3.27 14.06
C SER A 252 0.55 -1.97 13.25
N ASN A 253 0.00 -0.90 13.84
CA ASN A 253 -0.03 0.42 13.23
C ASN A 253 1.37 1.02 13.08
N MET A 254 2.26 0.84 14.08
CA MET A 254 3.64 1.34 14.04
C MET A 254 4.50 0.63 12.99
N MET A 255 4.36 -0.68 12.79
CA MET A 255 5.11 -1.41 11.76
C MET A 255 4.88 -0.85 10.36
N ARG A 256 3.68 -0.35 10.06
CA ARG A 256 3.38 0.31 8.77
C ARG A 256 4.07 1.66 8.58
N GLN A 257 4.55 2.29 9.64
CA GLN A 257 5.25 3.57 9.62
C GLN A 257 6.78 3.41 9.56
N ALA A 258 7.29 2.19 9.55
CA ALA A 258 8.72 1.92 9.54
C ALA A 258 9.38 2.46 8.26
N VAL A 259 10.41 3.28 8.43
CA VAL A 259 11.16 3.91 7.33
C VAL A 259 12.15 2.90 6.75
N PRO A 260 12.24 2.76 5.41
CA PRO A 260 13.27 1.94 4.77
C PRO A 260 14.67 2.46 5.10
N LEU A 261 15.51 1.60 5.66
CA LEU A 261 16.88 1.93 6.02
C LEU A 261 17.83 1.65 4.85
N LEU A 262 19.02 2.29 4.87
CA LEU A 262 20.10 2.01 3.91
C LEU A 262 20.50 0.53 3.93
N LYS A 263 20.60 -0.05 5.13
CA LYS A 263 20.81 -1.48 5.35
C LYS A 263 19.82 -1.92 6.41
N SER A 264 18.79 -2.61 6.01
CA SER A 264 17.86 -3.30 6.91
C SER A 264 18.45 -4.64 7.34
N GLU A 265 17.91 -5.23 8.40
CA GLU A 265 18.25 -6.56 8.88
C GLU A 265 17.00 -7.39 9.06
N ALA A 266 17.04 -8.64 8.63
CA ALA A 266 15.96 -9.59 8.89
C ALA A 266 15.80 -9.81 10.41
N PRO A 267 14.57 -9.95 10.93
CA PRO A 267 14.35 -10.15 12.34
C PRO A 267 14.93 -11.49 12.79
N ILE A 268 15.63 -11.50 13.94
CA ILE A 268 16.17 -12.72 14.55
C ILE A 268 15.01 -13.61 15.01
N VAL A 269 13.98 -13.02 15.59
CA VAL A 269 12.74 -13.70 15.99
C VAL A 269 11.63 -13.25 15.07
N GLY A 270 11.12 -14.16 14.26
CA GLY A 270 10.04 -13.92 13.30
C GLY A 270 8.91 -14.93 13.44
N THR A 271 7.84 -14.70 12.72
CA THR A 271 6.63 -15.56 12.71
C THR A 271 6.60 -16.53 11.52
N GLY A 272 7.52 -16.39 10.56
CA GLY A 272 7.61 -17.20 9.35
C GLY A 272 6.85 -16.66 8.14
N ILE A 273 6.04 -15.64 8.31
CA ILE A 273 5.28 -15.01 7.22
C ILE A 273 6.12 -13.99 6.42
N GLU A 274 7.25 -13.58 6.94
CA GLU A 274 8.10 -12.51 6.39
C GLU A 274 8.56 -12.81 4.96
N ARG A 275 8.92 -14.06 4.66
CA ARG A 275 9.35 -14.49 3.30
C ARG A 275 8.21 -14.40 2.31
N GLN A 276 7.04 -14.85 2.72
CA GLN A 276 5.87 -14.80 1.85
C GLN A 276 5.46 -13.36 1.57
N LEU A 277 5.50 -12.50 2.58
CA LEU A 277 5.19 -11.08 2.42
C LEU A 277 6.17 -10.36 1.48
N ALA A 278 7.47 -10.63 1.62
CA ALA A 278 8.49 -10.06 0.72
C ALA A 278 8.24 -10.46 -0.74
N ARG A 279 7.88 -11.72 -1.00
CA ARG A 279 7.54 -12.20 -2.34
C ARG A 279 6.23 -11.62 -2.85
N ASP A 280 5.17 -11.62 -2.04
CA ASP A 280 3.82 -11.25 -2.45
C ASP A 280 3.67 -9.72 -2.56
N SER A 281 4.54 -8.94 -1.93
CA SER A 281 4.60 -7.47 -2.10
C SER A 281 4.96 -7.06 -3.53
N ARG A 282 5.63 -7.93 -4.28
CA ARG A 282 6.13 -7.69 -5.64
C ARG A 282 7.03 -6.44 -5.76
N THR A 283 7.63 -6.03 -4.67
CA THR A 283 8.60 -4.93 -4.65
C THR A 283 9.97 -5.39 -5.12
N GLN A 284 10.25 -6.69 -5.00
CA GLN A 284 11.48 -7.33 -5.44
C GLN A 284 11.33 -7.89 -6.85
N ILE A 285 12.45 -7.94 -7.58
CA ILE A 285 12.52 -8.62 -8.88
C ILE A 285 12.65 -10.12 -8.63
N THR A 286 11.78 -10.91 -9.25
CA THR A 286 11.76 -12.37 -9.15
C THR A 286 11.95 -13.00 -10.52
N ALA A 287 12.60 -14.17 -10.56
CA ALA A 287 12.71 -14.96 -11.78
C ALA A 287 11.35 -15.50 -12.21
N GLU A 288 11.01 -15.35 -13.49
CA GLU A 288 9.73 -15.80 -14.05
C GLU A 288 9.72 -17.29 -14.44
N GLY A 289 10.90 -17.86 -14.64
CA GLY A 289 11.10 -19.24 -15.03
C GLY A 289 12.43 -19.80 -14.52
N GLU A 290 12.75 -21.00 -14.95
CA GLU A 290 14.07 -21.58 -14.76
C GLU A 290 15.03 -21.03 -15.83
N GLY A 291 16.26 -20.73 -15.45
CA GLY A 291 17.24 -20.18 -16.37
C GLY A 291 18.61 -19.91 -15.76
N VAL A 292 19.46 -19.23 -16.49
CA VAL A 292 20.82 -18.87 -16.07
C VAL A 292 21.01 -17.36 -16.19
N VAL A 293 21.61 -16.76 -15.18
CA VAL A 293 21.95 -15.33 -15.16
C VAL A 293 23.11 -15.10 -16.13
N ASP A 294 22.84 -14.38 -17.21
CA ASP A 294 23.84 -14.04 -18.24
C ASP A 294 24.68 -12.82 -17.85
N PHE A 295 24.03 -11.82 -17.29
CA PHE A 295 24.68 -10.55 -16.94
C PHE A 295 24.05 -9.92 -15.70
N VAL A 296 24.88 -9.36 -14.82
CA VAL A 296 24.45 -8.61 -13.63
C VAL A 296 25.34 -7.40 -13.45
N ASP A 297 24.73 -6.26 -13.26
CA ASP A 297 25.37 -5.05 -12.72
C ASP A 297 24.44 -4.36 -11.71
N ALA A 298 24.82 -3.18 -11.25
CA ALA A 298 24.04 -2.42 -10.24
C ALA A 298 22.64 -2.00 -10.72
N THR A 299 22.41 -1.94 -12.04
CA THR A 299 21.20 -1.38 -12.67
C THR A 299 20.43 -2.39 -13.51
N THR A 300 21.08 -3.52 -13.87
CA THR A 300 20.51 -4.44 -14.85
C THR A 300 20.81 -5.90 -14.48
N ILE A 301 19.81 -6.75 -14.60
CA ILE A 301 19.94 -8.21 -14.54
C ILE A 301 19.44 -8.76 -15.87
N ARG A 302 20.23 -9.62 -16.55
CA ARG A 302 19.80 -10.37 -17.72
C ARG A 302 19.79 -11.86 -17.41
N ILE A 303 18.69 -12.52 -17.73
CA ILE A 303 18.49 -13.95 -17.53
C ILE A 303 18.15 -14.60 -18.85
N LEU A 304 18.85 -15.67 -19.16
CA LEU A 304 18.50 -16.57 -20.25
C LEU A 304 17.64 -17.69 -19.68
N TYR A 305 16.35 -17.67 -20.00
CA TYR A 305 15.38 -18.65 -19.54
C TYR A 305 15.42 -19.93 -20.39
N ASP A 306 15.30 -21.06 -19.72
CA ASP A 306 15.12 -22.35 -20.38
C ASP A 306 13.70 -22.39 -20.96
N ARG A 307 13.57 -22.69 -22.26
CA ARG A 307 12.28 -22.81 -22.94
C ARG A 307 12.17 -24.19 -23.59
N THR A 308 10.97 -24.73 -23.59
CA THR A 308 10.64 -25.89 -24.40
C THR A 308 10.43 -25.47 -25.85
N GLU A 309 10.56 -26.42 -26.78
CA GLU A 309 10.35 -26.16 -28.23
C GLU A 309 8.93 -25.62 -28.51
N GLU A 310 7.94 -26.06 -27.71
CA GLU A 310 6.54 -25.58 -27.84
C GLU A 310 6.41 -24.13 -27.36
N GLU A 311 7.05 -23.76 -26.25
CA GLU A 311 7.07 -22.40 -25.72
C GLU A 311 7.81 -21.46 -26.66
N GLU A 312 8.91 -21.88 -27.28
CA GLU A 312 9.66 -21.09 -28.25
C GLU A 312 8.84 -20.82 -29.52
N PHE A 313 8.01 -21.77 -29.93
CA PHE A 313 7.14 -21.61 -31.08
C PHE A 313 5.94 -20.68 -30.83
N VAL A 314 5.37 -20.72 -29.61
CA VAL A 314 4.15 -19.95 -29.25
C VAL A 314 4.49 -18.54 -28.73
N SER A 315 5.65 -18.36 -28.10
CA SER A 315 6.03 -17.10 -27.48
C SER A 315 6.69 -16.16 -28.48
N PHE A 316 6.17 -14.92 -28.56
CA PHE A 316 6.80 -13.81 -29.31
C PHE A 316 7.92 -13.11 -28.53
N GLU A 317 8.14 -13.48 -27.25
CA GLU A 317 9.15 -12.87 -26.39
C GLU A 317 10.51 -13.57 -26.58
N SER A 318 11.59 -12.82 -26.37
CA SER A 318 12.96 -13.38 -26.37
C SER A 318 13.17 -14.29 -25.13
N ALA A 319 13.92 -15.38 -25.28
CA ALA A 319 14.36 -16.19 -24.13
C ALA A 319 15.30 -15.42 -23.19
N LEU A 320 16.02 -14.42 -23.73
CA LEU A 320 16.84 -13.48 -22.95
C LEU A 320 15.94 -12.34 -22.47
N LYS A 321 15.73 -12.26 -21.14
CA LYS A 321 14.96 -11.19 -20.50
C LYS A 321 15.85 -10.28 -19.69
N GLU A 322 15.64 -8.98 -19.87
CA GLU A 322 16.36 -7.92 -19.16
C GLU A 322 15.47 -7.27 -18.11
N TYR A 323 15.98 -7.17 -16.89
CA TYR A 323 15.33 -6.52 -15.77
C TYR A 323 16.12 -5.28 -15.37
N THR A 324 15.47 -4.13 -15.36
CA THR A 324 16.07 -2.88 -14.87
C THR A 324 15.84 -2.77 -13.36
N ILE A 325 16.91 -2.60 -12.61
CA ILE A 325 16.87 -2.45 -11.15
C ILE A 325 16.58 -0.99 -10.81
N PRO A 326 15.47 -0.67 -10.12
CA PRO A 326 15.20 0.70 -9.69
C PRO A 326 16.23 1.17 -8.68
N LYS A 327 16.78 2.37 -8.92
CA LYS A 327 17.74 3.04 -8.07
C LYS A 327 17.16 4.37 -7.60
N TRP A 328 17.17 4.61 -6.30
CA TRP A 328 16.78 5.89 -5.66
C TRP A 328 15.42 6.42 -6.13
N ARG A 329 14.49 5.52 -6.46
CA ARG A 329 13.16 5.91 -6.92
C ARG A 329 12.32 6.40 -5.74
N ARG A 330 11.74 7.59 -5.88
CA ARG A 330 10.86 8.19 -4.89
C ARG A 330 9.55 7.39 -4.77
N THR A 331 9.08 7.21 -3.54
CA THR A 331 7.74 6.70 -3.23
C THR A 331 6.76 7.85 -2.93
N ASN A 332 5.48 7.53 -2.79
CA ASN A 332 4.44 8.52 -2.48
C ASN A 332 4.70 9.29 -1.17
N GLN A 333 5.32 8.66 -0.19
CA GLN A 333 5.69 9.27 1.11
C GLN A 333 7.13 9.76 1.14
N ASN A 334 7.73 10.04 -0.01
CA ASN A 334 9.11 10.52 -0.14
C ASN A 334 10.17 9.55 0.39
N MET A 335 9.84 8.27 0.51
CA MET A 335 10.81 7.22 0.80
C MET A 335 11.55 6.82 -0.46
N THR A 336 12.58 6.00 -0.32
CA THR A 336 13.45 5.61 -1.42
C THR A 336 13.38 4.11 -1.69
N ILE A 337 13.09 3.74 -2.94
CA ILE A 337 13.26 2.38 -3.43
C ILE A 337 14.64 2.30 -4.09
N ASP A 338 15.55 1.60 -3.43
CA ASP A 338 16.88 1.29 -3.93
C ASP A 338 17.10 -0.22 -3.81
N LEU A 339 17.09 -0.92 -4.94
CA LEU A 339 17.28 -2.36 -4.99
C LEU A 339 18.71 -2.68 -5.38
N ARG A 340 19.21 -3.79 -4.81
CA ARG A 340 20.54 -4.34 -5.10
C ARG A 340 20.41 -5.78 -5.57
N PRO A 341 21.16 -6.22 -6.59
CA PRO A 341 21.17 -7.62 -7.01
C PRO A 341 21.81 -8.51 -5.95
N ILE A 342 21.25 -9.69 -5.73
CA ILE A 342 21.80 -10.74 -4.87
C ILE A 342 22.24 -11.96 -5.68
N CYS A 343 21.93 -12.01 -6.98
CA CYS A 343 22.35 -13.07 -7.88
C CYS A 343 23.71 -12.77 -8.51
N GLU A 344 24.44 -13.81 -8.89
CA GLU A 344 25.73 -13.71 -9.55
C GLU A 344 25.64 -14.19 -11.00
N LYS A 345 26.55 -13.68 -11.86
CA LYS A 345 26.64 -14.12 -13.24
C LYS A 345 26.95 -15.63 -13.32
N GLY A 346 26.21 -16.36 -14.15
CA GLY A 346 26.31 -17.80 -14.31
C GLY A 346 25.51 -18.61 -13.27
N GLN A 347 24.88 -17.97 -12.31
CA GLN A 347 24.02 -18.63 -11.33
C GLN A 347 22.76 -19.18 -12.01
N ARG A 348 22.38 -20.42 -11.68
CA ARG A 348 21.10 -20.99 -12.08
C ARG A 348 20.00 -20.49 -11.14
N VAL A 349 18.90 -20.04 -11.71
CA VAL A 349 17.74 -19.53 -10.98
C VAL A 349 16.52 -20.38 -11.25
N THR A 350 15.64 -20.44 -10.26
CA THR A 350 14.35 -21.17 -10.32
C THR A 350 13.19 -20.20 -10.38
N LYS A 351 12.04 -20.64 -10.88
CA LYS A 351 10.83 -19.81 -10.95
C LYS A 351 10.44 -19.29 -9.56
N GLY A 352 10.22 -17.98 -9.47
CA GLY A 352 9.85 -17.30 -8.22
C GLY A 352 11.02 -17.00 -7.28
N GLN A 353 12.26 -17.30 -7.65
CA GLN A 353 13.44 -16.93 -6.87
C GLN A 353 13.62 -15.40 -6.88
N ILE A 354 13.87 -14.82 -5.70
CA ILE A 354 14.11 -13.38 -5.54
C ILE A 354 15.53 -13.08 -6.02
N LEU A 355 15.67 -12.04 -6.85
CA LEU A 355 16.93 -11.65 -7.50
C LEU A 355 17.54 -10.39 -6.91
N THR A 356 16.76 -9.63 -6.16
CA THR A 356 17.17 -8.34 -5.58
C THR A 356 16.82 -8.25 -4.12
N GLU A 357 17.53 -7.41 -3.38
CA GLU A 357 17.23 -7.01 -2.02
C GLU A 357 17.21 -5.48 -1.89
N GLY A 358 16.74 -4.97 -0.78
CA GLY A 358 16.57 -3.54 -0.50
C GLY A 358 15.11 -3.17 -0.35
N TYR A 359 14.82 -1.91 -0.05
CA TYR A 359 13.47 -1.43 0.27
C TYR A 359 12.82 -2.31 1.35
N SER A 360 13.44 -2.31 2.54
CA SER A 360 12.99 -3.08 3.71
C SER A 360 12.91 -4.59 3.49
N THR A 361 13.82 -5.15 2.71
CA THR A 361 13.98 -6.60 2.55
C THR A 361 15.46 -7.00 2.63
N GLU A 362 15.72 -8.16 3.21
CA GLU A 362 17.04 -8.78 3.27
C GLU A 362 16.92 -10.27 2.94
N GLN A 363 17.70 -10.76 2.00
CA GLN A 363 17.73 -12.17 1.57
C GLN A 363 16.34 -12.77 1.30
N GLY A 364 15.43 -11.98 0.76
CA GLY A 364 14.06 -12.40 0.47
C GLY A 364 13.11 -12.42 1.67
N GLU A 365 13.51 -11.88 2.82
CA GLU A 365 12.66 -11.69 3.99
C GLU A 365 12.33 -10.21 4.20
N LEU A 366 11.16 -9.93 4.73
CA LEU A 366 10.79 -8.57 5.12
C LEU A 366 11.64 -8.12 6.31
N ALA A 367 12.33 -6.99 6.17
CA ALA A 367 13.25 -6.43 7.14
C ALA A 367 12.89 -4.95 7.37
N LEU A 368 12.04 -4.66 8.35
CA LEU A 368 11.52 -3.31 8.61
C LEU A 368 12.47 -2.43 9.42
N GLY A 369 13.55 -2.98 9.96
CA GLY A 369 14.44 -2.22 10.83
C GLY A 369 15.76 -2.92 11.10
N LYS A 370 16.28 -2.75 12.31
CA LYS A 370 17.54 -3.31 12.82
C LYS A 370 17.30 -4.10 14.10
N ASN A 371 18.11 -5.15 14.31
CA ASN A 371 18.16 -5.86 15.57
C ASN A 371 19.08 -5.10 16.53
N LEU A 372 18.53 -4.53 17.60
CA LEU A 372 19.25 -3.75 18.58
C LEU A 372 19.20 -4.41 19.95
N LEU A 373 20.30 -4.36 20.70
CA LEU A 373 20.31 -4.76 22.11
C LEU A 373 19.65 -3.68 22.94
N VAL A 374 18.56 -4.03 23.64
CA VAL A 374 17.73 -3.11 24.42
C VAL A 374 17.79 -3.47 25.90
N ALA A 375 17.98 -2.46 26.76
CA ALA A 375 17.84 -2.60 28.19
C ALA A 375 16.55 -1.90 28.67
N TYR A 376 15.67 -2.61 29.33
CA TYR A 376 14.43 -2.09 29.93
C TYR A 376 14.69 -1.68 31.37
N MET A 377 15.06 -0.42 31.56
CA MET A 377 15.36 0.13 32.90
C MET A 377 15.20 1.65 32.91
N PRO A 378 14.84 2.28 34.06
CA PRO A 378 14.95 3.71 34.23
C PRO A 378 16.42 4.13 34.19
N TRP A 379 16.75 5.19 33.45
CA TRP A 379 18.13 5.65 33.36
C TRP A 379 18.25 7.16 33.55
N LYS A 380 18.60 7.58 34.78
CA LYS A 380 18.89 8.98 35.16
C LYS A 380 17.78 9.98 34.76
N GLY A 381 16.54 9.53 34.55
CA GLY A 381 15.42 10.36 34.12
C GLY A 381 15.42 10.73 32.62
N TYR A 382 16.43 10.33 31.84
CA TYR A 382 16.50 10.66 30.40
C TYR A 382 15.56 9.85 29.53
N ASN A 383 15.02 8.74 30.03
CA ASN A 383 14.03 7.91 29.35
C ASN A 383 12.64 8.00 30.00
N TYR A 384 12.33 9.17 30.59
CA TYR A 384 11.01 9.45 31.16
C TYR A 384 9.93 9.46 30.06
N GLU A 385 8.78 8.85 30.36
CA GLU A 385 7.70 8.57 29.44
C GLU A 385 8.17 7.72 28.22
N ASP A 386 7.98 8.19 26.99
CA ASP A 386 8.32 7.47 25.77
C ASP A 386 9.73 7.82 25.24
N ALA A 387 10.56 8.50 26.03
CA ALA A 387 11.91 8.84 25.65
C ALA A 387 12.84 7.62 25.61
N ILE A 388 13.67 7.54 24.59
CA ILE A 388 14.64 6.46 24.37
C ILE A 388 16.04 7.04 24.37
N VAL A 389 16.93 6.43 25.16
CA VAL A 389 18.37 6.76 25.15
C VAL A 389 19.07 5.83 24.20
N LEU A 390 19.75 6.40 23.21
CA LEU A 390 20.49 5.66 22.19
C LEU A 390 22.01 5.72 22.45
N ASN A 391 22.71 4.65 22.11
CA ASN A 391 24.16 4.64 22.08
C ASN A 391 24.65 5.40 20.84
N GLU A 392 25.75 6.15 20.98
CA GLU A 392 26.40 6.90 19.89
C GLU A 392 26.75 6.02 18.68
N ARG A 393 27.01 4.74 18.90
CA ARG A 393 27.29 3.76 17.84
C ARG A 393 26.17 3.72 16.77
N VAL A 394 24.91 3.89 17.18
CA VAL A 394 23.76 3.90 16.25
C VAL A 394 23.91 4.99 15.19
N VAL A 395 24.39 6.17 15.60
CA VAL A 395 24.64 7.30 14.71
C VAL A 395 25.95 7.14 13.93
N ARG A 396 27.02 6.75 14.60
CA ARG A 396 28.35 6.62 14.01
C ARG A 396 28.43 5.55 12.91
N GLU A 397 27.71 4.44 13.08
CA GLU A 397 27.70 3.31 12.14
C GLU A 397 26.52 3.35 11.17
N ASP A 398 25.77 4.44 11.12
CA ASP A 398 24.61 4.64 10.23
C ASP A 398 23.56 3.51 10.33
N LEU A 399 23.31 2.99 11.53
CA LEU A 399 22.44 1.82 11.71
C LEU A 399 20.98 2.13 11.37
N LEU A 400 20.48 3.34 11.67
CA LEU A 400 19.12 3.78 11.42
C LEU A 400 19.05 4.89 10.36
N THR A 401 20.07 5.04 9.54
CA THR A 401 20.15 6.07 8.50
C THR A 401 19.25 5.70 7.33
N SER A 402 18.50 6.69 6.85
CA SER A 402 17.58 6.58 5.71
C SER A 402 17.80 7.70 4.72
N VAL A 403 17.38 7.49 3.47
CA VAL A 403 17.40 8.49 2.40
C VAL A 403 15.98 8.81 2.01
N HIS A 404 15.65 10.10 1.98
CA HIS A 404 14.34 10.61 1.53
C HIS A 404 14.53 11.39 0.24
N VAL A 405 13.61 11.19 -0.71
CA VAL A 405 13.61 11.87 -2.00
C VAL A 405 12.36 12.72 -2.11
N GLU A 406 12.55 14.04 -2.22
CA GLU A 406 11.48 15.00 -2.42
C GLU A 406 11.52 15.55 -3.84
N GLU A 407 10.36 15.79 -4.42
CA GLU A 407 10.22 16.36 -5.75
C GLU A 407 9.64 17.76 -5.65
N TYR A 408 10.34 18.72 -6.24
CA TYR A 408 9.90 20.09 -6.35
C TYR A 408 9.64 20.44 -7.82
N SER A 409 8.48 21.00 -8.11
CA SER A 409 8.08 21.39 -9.45
C SER A 409 7.62 22.84 -9.48
N LEU A 410 7.90 23.53 -10.58
CA LEU A 410 7.49 24.89 -10.80
C LEU A 410 6.98 25.03 -12.24
N GLU A 411 5.77 25.57 -12.39
CA GLU A 411 5.18 25.82 -13.70
C GLU A 411 5.48 27.24 -14.17
N VAL A 412 5.83 27.37 -15.45
CA VAL A 412 5.94 28.63 -16.16
C VAL A 412 4.62 28.91 -16.84
N ARG A 413 4.00 30.05 -16.54
CA ARG A 413 2.67 30.43 -17.03
C ARG A 413 2.73 31.67 -17.91
N GLU A 414 1.84 31.73 -18.88
CA GLU A 414 1.56 32.96 -19.58
C GLU A 414 0.60 33.81 -18.73
N THR A 415 1.03 34.99 -18.32
CA THR A 415 0.24 35.92 -17.57
C THR A 415 -0.31 37.02 -18.49
N LYS A 416 -1.35 37.74 -18.07
CA LYS A 416 -1.89 38.89 -18.84
C LYS A 416 -0.85 40.00 -19.08
N ARG A 417 0.29 39.96 -18.38
CA ARG A 417 1.39 40.94 -18.41
C ARG A 417 2.60 40.47 -19.18
N GLY A 418 2.60 39.25 -19.68
CA GLY A 418 3.68 38.60 -20.40
C GLY A 418 3.98 37.20 -19.89
N MET A 419 4.87 36.49 -20.53
CA MET A 419 5.32 35.17 -20.11
C MET A 419 6.24 35.26 -18.89
N GLU A 420 6.10 34.32 -17.97
CA GLU A 420 7.09 34.06 -16.95
C GLU A 420 8.35 33.46 -17.59
N GLU A 421 9.50 33.65 -17.00
CA GLU A 421 10.77 33.18 -17.52
C GLU A 421 11.57 32.48 -16.43
N LEU A 422 12.22 31.36 -16.79
CA LEU A 422 13.20 30.70 -15.95
C LEU A 422 14.57 31.33 -16.20
N THR A 423 15.21 31.78 -15.15
CA THR A 423 16.52 32.45 -15.25
C THR A 423 17.29 32.35 -13.93
N SER A 424 18.60 32.38 -14.01
CA SER A 424 19.50 32.54 -12.86
C SER A 424 19.66 34.03 -12.43
N ASP A 425 19.30 34.97 -13.33
CA ASP A 425 19.37 36.41 -13.07
C ASP A 425 18.07 36.88 -12.38
N ILE A 426 18.06 36.84 -11.07
CA ILE A 426 16.90 37.16 -10.24
C ILE A 426 17.15 38.48 -9.53
N PRO A 427 16.23 39.47 -9.59
CA PRO A 427 16.38 40.74 -8.94
C PRO A 427 16.34 40.63 -7.42
N ASN A 428 17.15 41.43 -6.71
CA ASN A 428 17.18 41.55 -5.26
C ASN A 428 17.57 40.27 -4.51
N VAL A 429 18.36 39.41 -5.10
CA VAL A 429 18.87 38.18 -4.52
C VAL A 429 20.40 38.24 -4.50
N SER A 430 21.03 37.72 -3.43
CA SER A 430 22.48 37.63 -3.33
C SER A 430 23.03 36.60 -4.34
N GLU A 431 24.22 36.88 -4.87
CA GLU A 431 24.92 35.94 -5.77
C GLU A 431 25.19 34.58 -5.09
N GLU A 432 25.26 34.56 -3.78
CA GLU A 432 25.47 33.36 -2.97
C GLU A 432 24.26 32.40 -3.05
N ALA A 433 23.03 32.93 -3.06
CA ALA A 433 21.80 32.12 -3.17
C ALA A 433 21.56 31.59 -4.58
N THR A 434 22.22 32.12 -5.61
CA THR A 434 22.08 31.71 -7.02
C THR A 434 23.32 31.00 -7.56
N LYS A 435 24.36 30.81 -6.76
CA LYS A 435 25.64 30.22 -7.18
C LYS A 435 25.55 28.84 -7.82
N ASP A 436 24.56 28.06 -7.41
CA ASP A 436 24.35 26.67 -7.82
C ASP A 436 23.32 26.53 -8.94
N LEU A 437 22.79 27.64 -9.50
CA LEU A 437 21.87 27.63 -10.63
C LEU A 437 22.63 27.49 -11.95
N ASP A 438 22.05 26.74 -12.87
CA ASP A 438 22.51 26.65 -14.27
C ASP A 438 22.00 27.85 -15.11
N GLU A 439 22.30 27.86 -16.41
CA GLU A 439 21.86 28.90 -17.34
C GLU A 439 20.32 28.98 -17.46
N ASN A 440 19.62 27.89 -17.19
CA ASN A 440 18.17 27.80 -17.21
C ASN A 440 17.52 28.13 -15.85
N GLY A 441 18.33 28.54 -14.86
CA GLY A 441 17.82 28.85 -13.52
C GLY A 441 17.46 27.63 -12.67
N ILE A 442 17.89 26.42 -13.07
CA ILE A 442 17.66 25.19 -12.31
C ILE A 442 18.93 24.83 -11.56
N VAL A 443 18.79 24.35 -10.33
CA VAL A 443 19.94 23.95 -9.50
C VAL A 443 20.70 22.79 -10.17
N ARG A 444 22.03 22.86 -10.19
CA ARG A 444 22.90 21.83 -10.76
C ARG A 444 22.87 20.53 -9.96
N ILE A 445 23.11 19.41 -10.65
CA ILE A 445 23.23 18.10 -10.00
C ILE A 445 24.45 18.09 -9.07
N GLY A 446 24.27 17.57 -7.84
CA GLY A 446 25.32 17.49 -6.82
C GLY A 446 25.48 18.74 -5.96
N ALA A 447 24.67 19.78 -6.17
CA ALA A 447 24.66 20.95 -5.30
C ALA A 447 24.13 20.62 -3.91
N ARG A 448 24.76 21.19 -2.89
CA ARG A 448 24.24 21.13 -1.52
C ARG A 448 23.35 22.34 -1.30
N ILE A 449 22.09 22.11 -0.98
CA ILE A 449 21.10 23.15 -0.77
C ILE A 449 20.98 23.48 0.71
N GLU A 450 21.04 24.77 1.04
CA GLU A 450 20.83 25.29 2.38
C GLU A 450 19.50 26.10 2.45
N PRO A 451 18.93 26.29 3.64
CA PRO A 451 17.75 27.11 3.79
C PRO A 451 17.93 28.52 3.22
N GLY A 452 17.03 28.95 2.34
CA GLY A 452 17.10 30.24 1.67
C GLY A 452 17.72 30.21 0.27
N ASP A 453 18.40 29.14 -0.14
CA ASP A 453 18.91 28.96 -1.50
C ASP A 453 17.77 28.85 -2.50
N ILE A 454 18.00 29.29 -3.72
CA ILE A 454 17.05 29.18 -4.82
C ILE A 454 17.28 27.86 -5.54
N MET A 455 16.23 27.03 -5.60
CA MET A 455 16.26 25.75 -6.32
C MET A 455 15.87 25.91 -7.78
N ILE A 456 14.87 26.75 -8.07
CA ILE A 456 14.42 27.07 -9.43
C ILE A 456 14.19 28.56 -9.49
N GLY A 457 14.97 29.26 -10.32
CA GLY A 457 14.85 30.70 -10.55
C GLY A 457 13.76 31.01 -11.54
N LYS A 458 12.76 31.79 -11.15
CA LYS A 458 11.67 32.26 -12.01
C LYS A 458 11.38 33.73 -11.76
N ILE A 459 11.16 34.47 -12.82
CA ILE A 459 10.73 35.86 -12.77
C ILE A 459 9.36 36.02 -13.43
N THR A 460 8.52 36.90 -12.85
CA THR A 460 7.21 37.23 -13.37
C THR A 460 7.18 38.70 -13.75
N PRO A 461 6.67 39.09 -14.94
CA PRO A 461 6.54 40.50 -15.32
C PRO A 461 5.64 41.29 -14.37
N LYS A 462 6.11 42.46 -13.91
CA LYS A 462 5.26 43.45 -13.21
C LYS A 462 4.41 44.22 -14.23
N GLY A 463 3.21 44.67 -13.78
CA GLY A 463 2.42 45.59 -14.60
C GLY A 463 3.07 46.97 -14.65
N GLU A 464 2.81 47.68 -15.73
CA GLU A 464 3.16 49.09 -15.86
C GLU A 464 2.48 49.91 -14.73
N SER A 465 3.25 50.32 -13.78
CA SER A 465 2.91 51.35 -12.78
C SER A 465 4.02 52.39 -12.83
N ASP A 466 3.68 53.65 -12.62
CA ASP A 466 4.69 54.69 -12.51
C ASP A 466 5.66 54.31 -11.37
N PRO A 467 6.96 54.17 -11.68
CA PRO A 467 7.92 53.69 -10.71
C PRO A 467 8.02 54.66 -9.52
N SER A 468 7.92 54.15 -8.29
CA SER A 468 8.14 54.90 -7.09
C SER A 468 9.57 55.43 -7.04
N PRO A 469 9.86 56.51 -6.24
CA PRO A 469 11.22 57.01 -6.07
C PRO A 469 12.20 55.92 -5.63
N GLU A 470 11.74 54.97 -4.83
CA GLU A 470 12.52 53.82 -4.37
C GLU A 470 12.82 52.81 -5.48
N GLU A 471 11.85 52.56 -6.38
CA GLU A 471 12.04 51.75 -7.57
C GLU A 471 12.99 52.37 -8.59
N LYS A 472 12.97 53.72 -8.73
CA LYS A 472 13.93 54.41 -9.57
C LYS A 472 15.38 54.28 -9.02
N LEU A 473 15.52 54.28 -7.69
CA LEU A 473 16.81 54.06 -7.04
C LEU A 473 17.28 52.61 -7.22
N LEU A 474 16.37 51.63 -7.09
CA LEU A 474 16.68 50.22 -7.31
C LEU A 474 17.07 49.93 -8.75
N ARG A 475 16.42 50.57 -9.74
CA ARG A 475 16.81 50.45 -11.16
C ARG A 475 18.21 51.03 -11.40
N ALA A 476 18.55 52.12 -10.76
CA ALA A 476 19.87 52.72 -10.89
C ALA A 476 20.99 51.87 -10.26
N ILE A 477 20.72 51.11 -9.23
CA ILE A 477 21.71 50.28 -8.51
C ILE A 477 21.79 48.86 -9.10
N PHE A 478 20.68 48.25 -9.45
CA PHE A 478 20.57 46.82 -9.87
C PHE A 478 20.21 46.62 -11.34
N GLY A 479 20.11 47.69 -12.14
CA GLY A 479 19.80 47.65 -13.57
C GLY A 479 18.29 47.66 -13.89
N ASP A 480 17.97 47.83 -15.17
CA ASP A 480 16.59 48.05 -15.66
C ASP A 480 15.64 46.87 -15.35
N LYS A 481 16.14 45.62 -15.33
CA LYS A 481 15.33 44.44 -15.01
C LYS A 481 14.76 44.46 -13.58
N ALA A 482 15.43 45.08 -12.62
CA ALA A 482 14.99 45.13 -11.23
C ALA A 482 13.64 45.83 -10.99
N GLY A 483 13.21 46.70 -11.95
CA GLY A 483 11.93 47.41 -11.87
C GLY A 483 10.77 46.70 -12.55
N ASP A 484 11.04 45.89 -13.57
CA ASP A 484 10.03 45.38 -14.48
C ASP A 484 9.57 43.95 -14.17
N VAL A 485 10.31 43.21 -13.34
CA VAL A 485 10.02 41.83 -12.99
C VAL A 485 9.99 41.63 -11.46
N LYS A 486 9.21 40.63 -11.06
CA LYS A 486 9.09 40.17 -9.66
C LYS A 486 9.70 38.79 -9.53
N ASP A 487 10.42 38.56 -8.45
CA ASP A 487 10.91 37.23 -8.06
C ASP A 487 9.73 36.28 -7.74
N ALA A 488 9.62 35.20 -8.47
CA ALA A 488 8.65 34.11 -8.27
C ALA A 488 9.36 32.75 -8.14
N SER A 489 10.63 32.77 -7.74
CA SER A 489 11.50 31.61 -7.64
C SER A 489 11.06 30.67 -6.53
N LEU A 490 11.36 29.38 -6.69
CA LEU A 490 11.20 28.36 -5.66
C LEU A 490 12.46 28.36 -4.77
N LYS A 491 12.28 28.69 -3.51
CA LYS A 491 13.33 28.74 -2.50
C LYS A 491 13.27 27.57 -1.55
N ALA A 492 14.42 27.14 -1.07
CA ALA A 492 14.50 26.13 -0.02
C ALA A 492 13.86 26.63 1.28
N SER A 493 12.97 25.81 1.84
CA SER A 493 12.31 26.12 3.11
C SER A 493 13.30 26.03 4.29
N PRO A 494 13.03 26.70 5.43
CA PRO A 494 13.90 26.60 6.61
C PRO A 494 14.07 25.17 7.17
N SER A 495 13.14 24.27 6.85
CA SER A 495 13.18 22.86 7.26
C SER A 495 14.02 21.98 6.35
N LEU A 496 14.40 22.45 5.18
CA LEU A 496 15.23 21.72 4.23
C LEU A 496 16.70 21.81 4.65
N LYS A 497 17.34 20.67 4.75
CA LYS A 497 18.78 20.58 5.05
C LYS A 497 19.45 19.62 4.10
#